data_e306b74ae2e825f1bb2df910b93148c3
#
_entry.id   e306b74ae2e825f1bb2df910b93148c3
#
_cell.length_a   1.000
_cell.length_b   1.000
_cell.length_c   1.000
_cell.angle_alpha   90.00
_cell.angle_beta   90.00
_cell.angle_gamma   90.00
#
_symmetry.space_group_name_H-M   'P 1'
#
loop_
_entity.id
_entity.type
_entity.pdbx_description
1 polymer ?
#
loop_
_entity_poly.entity_id
_entity_poly.type
_entity_poly.pdbx_seq_one_letter_code
_entity_poly.pdbx_strand_id
1 'polypeptide(L)'
;MAGEVYFRTTETDYMSFSVKLGEGGYGAVYRGQFPGGSNVPVAVKLLTNKKGTGEDFENEVTTISRASHCNIISLLGYCLEGSHRALVYEYMQNGSLDLYKFGSIFDSIERKQLQWHKLYEIIVGVARGIDYLCTGCRTQIVHFDIKP
;
A
#
# COMPACT_ATOMS: atom_id res chain seq x y z
N MET A 1 -3.80 17.89 6.61
CA MET A 1 -3.07 17.50 7.83
C MET A 1 -3.14 15.99 7.90
N ALA A 2 -2.02 15.30 7.64
CA ALA A 2 -1.92 13.87 7.89
C ALA A 2 -1.87 13.70 9.42
N GLY A 3 -2.95 13.18 9.99
CA GLY A 3 -2.99 12.87 11.41
C GLY A 3 -2.11 11.66 11.66
N GLU A 4 -1.11 11.79 12.53
CA GLU A 4 -0.40 10.66 13.08
C GLU A 4 -1.38 9.84 13.89
N VAL A 5 -1.82 8.71 13.34
CA VAL A 5 -2.64 7.77 14.07
C VAL A 5 -1.72 6.69 14.60
N TYR A 6 -1.29 6.86 15.84
CA TYR A 6 -0.55 5.83 16.57
C TYR A 6 -1.51 4.70 16.90
N PHE A 7 -1.34 3.55 16.28
CA PHE A 7 -2.04 2.34 16.69
C PHE A 7 -1.18 1.62 17.72
N ARG A 8 -1.60 1.61 18.97
CA ARG A 8 -1.12 0.61 19.92
C ARG A 8 -1.74 -0.73 19.54
N THR A 9 -0.98 -1.56 18.89
CA THR A 9 -1.37 -2.95 18.67
C THR A 9 -0.76 -3.81 19.75
N THR A 10 -1.45 -3.98 20.86
CA THR A 10 -1.38 -5.27 21.54
C THR A 10 -2.18 -6.24 20.66
N GLU A 11 -1.65 -7.42 20.38
CA GLU A 11 -2.10 -8.40 19.36
C GLU A 11 -3.58 -8.81 19.42
N THR A 12 -4.37 -8.33 20.34
CA THR A 12 -5.72 -8.82 20.62
C THR A 12 -6.85 -7.80 20.49
N ASP A 13 -6.62 -6.49 20.54
CA ASP A 13 -7.76 -5.61 20.80
C ASP A 13 -8.11 -4.53 19.77
N TYR A 14 -7.30 -4.24 18.71
CA TYR A 14 -7.57 -3.08 17.85
C TYR A 14 -7.55 -3.27 16.33
N MET A 15 -7.08 -4.40 15.83
CA MET A 15 -7.18 -4.72 14.40
C MET A 15 -7.64 -6.15 14.18
N SER A 16 -8.90 -6.36 13.88
CA SER A 16 -9.36 -7.63 13.33
C SER A 16 -8.86 -7.77 11.90
N PHE A 17 -7.77 -8.50 11.69
CA PHE A 17 -7.31 -8.89 10.36
C PHE A 17 -8.27 -9.93 9.80
N SER A 18 -9.06 -9.57 8.80
CA SER A 18 -10.10 -10.46 8.32
C SER A 18 -9.64 -11.35 7.16
N VAL A 19 -8.76 -10.86 6.28
CA VAL A 19 -8.36 -11.57 5.06
C VAL A 19 -6.93 -11.22 4.70
N LYS A 20 -6.10 -12.23 4.42
CA LYS A 20 -4.76 -12.03 3.86
C LYS A 20 -4.90 -11.67 2.38
N LEU A 21 -4.38 -10.51 1.99
CA LEU A 21 -4.43 -9.98 0.62
C LEU A 21 -3.22 -10.42 -0.19
N GLY A 22 -2.06 -10.59 0.45
CA GLY A 22 -0.84 -10.98 -0.22
C GLY A 22 0.32 -11.17 0.74
N GLU A 23 1.43 -11.73 0.23
CA GLU A 23 2.68 -11.92 0.97
C GLU A 23 3.86 -11.76 0.02
N GLY A 24 4.96 -11.20 0.50
CA GLY A 24 6.18 -11.02 -0.25
C GLY A 24 7.41 -10.93 0.67
N GLY A 25 8.58 -10.68 0.09
CA GLY A 25 9.85 -10.61 0.82
C GLY A 25 9.90 -9.54 1.93
N TYR A 26 9.04 -8.54 1.87
CA TYR A 26 8.95 -7.44 2.84
C TYR A 26 7.86 -7.62 3.90
N GLY A 27 7.08 -8.70 3.83
CA GLY A 27 6.02 -8.99 4.80
C GLY A 27 4.71 -9.42 4.17
N ALA A 28 3.67 -9.49 5.00
CA ALA A 28 2.32 -9.88 4.61
C ALA A 28 1.35 -8.70 4.68
N VAL A 29 0.41 -8.65 3.75
CA VAL A 29 -0.63 -7.61 3.68
C VAL A 29 -1.98 -8.23 4.02
N TYR A 30 -2.71 -7.56 4.89
CA TYR A 30 -4.03 -8.00 5.36
C TYR A 30 -5.07 -6.90 5.13
N ARG A 31 -6.31 -7.31 4.92
CA ARG A 31 -7.45 -6.41 4.99
C ARG A 31 -7.83 -6.19 6.46
N GLY A 32 -7.92 -4.95 6.87
CA GLY A 32 -8.37 -4.53 8.19
C GLY A 32 -9.48 -3.48 8.11
N GLN A 33 -9.89 -2.99 9.27
CA GLN A 33 -10.79 -1.85 9.39
C GLN A 33 -10.10 -0.74 10.17
N PHE A 34 -10.33 0.50 9.76
CA PHE A 34 -9.77 1.67 10.44
C PHE A 34 -10.33 1.74 11.87
N PRO A 35 -9.48 1.93 12.91
CA PRO A 35 -9.95 2.04 14.29
C PRO A 35 -10.81 3.28 14.47
N GLY A 36 -11.72 3.23 15.44
CA GLY A 36 -12.64 4.36 15.74
C GLY A 36 -14.06 4.20 15.20
N GLY A 37 -14.45 2.99 14.78
CA GLY A 37 -15.87 2.67 14.45
C GLY A 37 -16.33 3.13 13.07
N SER A 38 -15.44 3.74 12.29
CA SER A 38 -15.72 4.11 10.92
C SER A 38 -15.52 2.92 9.99
N ASN A 39 -16.28 1.97 9.80
CA ASN A 39 -16.17 0.77 8.94
C ASN A 39 -15.39 0.96 7.60
N VAL A 40 -14.36 1.81 7.60
CA VAL A 40 -13.53 2.09 6.43
C VAL A 40 -12.50 0.97 6.29
N PRO A 41 -12.53 0.22 5.18
CA PRO A 41 -11.55 -0.84 4.95
C PRO A 41 -10.17 -0.24 4.70
N VAL A 42 -9.13 -0.88 5.25
CA VAL A 42 -7.72 -0.52 5.08
C VAL A 42 -6.90 -1.75 4.69
N ALA A 43 -5.74 -1.50 4.09
CA ALA A 43 -4.73 -2.52 3.85
C ALA A 43 -3.59 -2.34 4.85
N VAL A 44 -3.30 -3.38 5.62
CA VAL A 44 -2.28 -3.38 6.67
C VAL A 44 -1.13 -4.26 6.25
N LYS A 45 0.04 -3.67 6.03
CA LYS A 45 1.28 -4.37 5.70
C LYS A 45 2.09 -4.60 6.96
N LEU A 46 2.17 -5.84 7.40
CA LEU A 46 3.05 -6.26 8.50
C LEU A 46 4.45 -6.49 7.95
N LEU A 47 5.45 -5.77 8.47
CA LEU A 47 6.83 -5.90 8.03
C LEU A 47 7.55 -6.99 8.81
N THR A 48 8.11 -7.96 8.10
CA THR A 48 8.90 -9.06 8.68
C THR A 48 10.35 -8.68 8.93
N ASN A 49 10.86 -7.67 8.21
CA ASN A 49 12.26 -7.30 8.27
C ASN A 49 12.53 -6.33 9.43
N LYS A 50 13.24 -6.82 10.45
CA LYS A 50 13.64 -6.07 11.64
C LYS A 50 14.99 -5.34 11.46
N LYS A 51 15.48 -5.19 10.23
CA LYS A 51 16.73 -4.46 9.95
C LYS A 51 16.48 -2.95 10.12
N GLY A 52 17.40 -2.29 10.81
CA GLY A 52 17.34 -0.86 11.13
C GLY A 52 16.72 -0.56 12.51
N THR A 53 16.93 0.64 12.98
CA THR A 53 16.38 1.15 14.25
C THR A 53 14.92 1.55 14.10
N GLY A 54 14.24 1.84 15.21
CA GLY A 54 12.91 2.45 15.19
C GLY A 54 12.92 3.81 14.48
N GLU A 55 13.97 4.60 14.71
CA GLU A 55 14.15 5.92 14.08
C GLU A 55 14.28 5.83 12.56
N ASP A 56 14.99 4.81 12.03
CA ASP A 56 15.10 4.60 10.58
C ASP A 56 13.71 4.35 9.97
N PHE A 57 12.89 3.54 10.65
CA PHE A 57 11.53 3.26 10.22
C PHE A 57 10.64 4.53 10.25
N GLU A 58 10.70 5.31 11.32
CA GLU A 58 9.94 6.57 11.44
C GLU A 58 10.35 7.60 10.38
N ASN A 59 11.63 7.70 10.08
CA ASN A 59 12.14 8.57 9.03
C ASN A 59 11.64 8.14 7.64
N GLU A 60 11.63 6.83 7.36
CA GLU A 60 11.09 6.28 6.12
C GLU A 60 9.58 6.55 6.01
N VAL A 61 8.82 6.27 7.05
CA VAL A 61 7.38 6.55 7.14
C VAL A 61 7.08 8.03 6.94
N THR A 62 7.85 8.92 7.59
CA THR A 62 7.68 10.37 7.46
C THR A 62 7.88 10.82 6.01
N THR A 63 8.82 10.21 5.31
CA THR A 63 9.07 10.51 3.89
C THR A 63 7.91 10.06 3.02
N ILE A 64 7.42 8.83 3.21
CA ILE A 64 6.30 8.25 2.44
C ILE A 64 4.99 9.00 2.72
N SER A 65 4.72 9.37 3.99
CA SER A 65 3.48 10.05 4.38
C SER A 65 3.29 11.43 3.75
N ARG A 66 4.36 12.03 3.27
CA ARG A 66 4.33 13.34 2.56
C ARG A 66 3.98 13.21 1.09
N ALA A 67 4.04 12.01 0.52
CA ALA A 67 3.61 11.76 -0.84
C ALA A 67 2.08 11.74 -0.90
N SER A 68 1.49 12.68 -1.64
CA SER A 68 0.03 12.79 -1.85
C SER A 68 -0.26 13.05 -3.31
N HIS A 69 -0.74 12.04 -4.02
CA HIS A 69 -1.04 12.12 -5.44
C HIS A 69 -2.13 11.10 -5.81
N CYS A 70 -3.03 11.44 -6.74
CA CYS A 70 -4.17 10.60 -7.12
C CYS A 70 -3.81 9.22 -7.71
N ASN A 71 -2.57 9.03 -8.15
CA ASN A 71 -2.05 7.76 -8.66
C ASN A 71 -1.06 7.08 -7.70
N ILE A 72 -1.00 7.49 -6.44
CA ILE A 72 -0.17 6.88 -5.39
C ILE A 72 -1.08 6.50 -4.22
N ILE A 73 -0.94 5.28 -3.74
CA ILE A 73 -1.70 4.79 -2.58
C ILE A 73 -1.30 5.59 -1.35
N SER A 74 -2.30 6.13 -0.65
CA SER A 74 -2.10 6.96 0.53
C SER A 74 -1.72 6.11 1.73
N LEU A 75 -0.66 6.51 2.43
CA LEU A 75 -0.34 5.99 3.75
C LEU A 75 -1.24 6.71 4.77
N LEU A 76 -2.09 5.95 5.45
CA LEU A 76 -3.06 6.45 6.45
C LEU A 76 -2.48 6.47 7.86
N GLY A 77 -1.49 5.62 8.13
CA GLY A 77 -0.85 5.52 9.42
C GLY A 77 0.19 4.41 9.49
N TYR A 78 0.82 4.28 10.63
CA TYR A 78 1.79 3.23 10.90
C TYR A 78 1.74 2.79 12.36
N CYS A 79 2.31 1.63 12.63
CA CYS A 79 2.54 1.13 13.99
C CYS A 79 4.01 0.80 14.18
N LEU A 80 4.56 1.28 15.30
CA LEU A 80 5.87 0.92 15.79
C LEU A 80 5.74 0.58 17.26
N GLU A 81 5.68 -0.72 17.60
CA GLU A 81 5.56 -1.19 18.97
C GLU A 81 6.52 -2.35 19.21
N GLY A 82 7.52 -2.11 20.04
CA GLY A 82 8.57 -3.09 20.33
C GLY A 82 9.27 -3.54 19.03
N SER A 83 9.06 -4.78 18.66
CA SER A 83 9.60 -5.37 17.42
C SER A 83 8.60 -5.40 16.25
N HIS A 84 7.38 -4.93 16.47
CA HIS A 84 6.32 -4.96 15.46
C HIS A 84 6.32 -3.65 14.66
N ARG A 85 6.29 -3.77 13.35
CA ARG A 85 6.22 -2.67 12.41
C ARG A 85 5.12 -2.93 11.41
N ALA A 86 4.20 -1.99 11.26
CA ALA A 86 3.12 -2.09 10.30
C ALA A 86 2.88 -0.75 9.61
N LEU A 87 2.48 -0.82 8.34
CA LEU A 87 2.06 0.32 7.54
C LEU A 87 0.58 0.14 7.19
N VAL A 88 -0.21 1.19 7.35
CA VAL A 88 -1.64 1.20 7.08
C VAL A 88 -1.92 2.07 5.87
N TYR A 89 -2.45 1.47 4.82
CA TYR A 89 -2.76 2.12 3.55
C TYR A 89 -4.26 2.14 3.28
N GLU A 90 -4.69 3.02 2.41
CA GLU A 90 -6.02 2.93 1.82
C GLU A 90 -6.23 1.57 1.11
N TYR A 91 -7.44 1.03 1.21
CA TYR A 91 -7.75 -0.28 0.63
C TYR A 91 -8.22 -0.15 -0.82
N MET A 92 -7.52 -0.81 -1.73
CA MET A 92 -7.87 -0.89 -3.15
C MET A 92 -8.75 -2.11 -3.40
N GLN A 93 -10.08 -1.90 -3.46
CA GLN A 93 -11.08 -2.97 -3.58
C GLN A 93 -10.97 -3.78 -4.87
N ASN A 94 -10.38 -3.23 -5.92
CA ASN A 94 -10.21 -3.91 -7.20
C ASN A 94 -9.00 -4.85 -7.25
N GLY A 95 -8.15 -4.80 -6.23
CA GLY A 95 -6.94 -5.61 -6.13
C GLY A 95 -5.81 -5.14 -7.04
N SER A 96 -4.84 -6.01 -7.25
CA SER A 96 -3.63 -5.75 -8.03
C SER A 96 -3.87 -5.93 -9.53
N LEU A 97 -3.08 -5.25 -10.36
CA LEU A 97 -3.20 -5.27 -11.82
C LEU A 97 -2.86 -6.64 -12.43
N ASP A 98 -2.02 -7.43 -11.78
CA ASP A 98 -1.68 -8.80 -12.19
C ASP A 98 -2.87 -9.78 -12.16
N LEU A 99 -3.95 -9.42 -11.46
CA LEU A 99 -5.21 -10.16 -11.48
C LEU A 99 -6.01 -10.00 -12.78
N TYR A 100 -5.59 -9.09 -13.65
CA TYR A 100 -6.27 -8.79 -14.90
C TYR A 100 -5.50 -9.37 -16.09
N LYS A 101 -6.25 -9.78 -17.13
CA LYS A 101 -5.69 -10.25 -18.41
C LYS A 101 -5.59 -9.12 -19.41
N PHE A 102 -4.54 -9.17 -20.20
CA PHE A 102 -4.32 -8.29 -21.32
C PHE A 102 -4.38 -9.13 -22.62
N GLY A 103 -5.46 -9.00 -23.38
CA GLY A 103 -5.48 -9.31 -24.81
C GLY A 103 -5.54 -10.76 -25.28
N SER A 104 -5.62 -11.80 -24.45
CA SER A 104 -5.72 -13.18 -24.94
C SER A 104 -7.07 -13.83 -24.65
N ILE A 105 -7.77 -14.28 -25.71
CA ILE A 105 -9.07 -14.95 -25.64
C ILE A 105 -8.93 -16.43 -25.24
N PHE A 106 -7.71 -17.00 -25.23
CA PHE A 106 -7.49 -18.45 -25.19
C PHE A 106 -7.05 -19.03 -23.85
N ASP A 107 -7.01 -18.26 -22.78
CA ASP A 107 -6.48 -18.76 -21.53
C ASP A 107 -7.60 -19.02 -20.49
N SER A 108 -7.73 -20.26 -20.05
CA SER A 108 -8.83 -20.83 -19.26
C SER A 108 -8.83 -20.46 -17.76
N ILE A 109 -8.06 -19.46 -17.34
CA ILE A 109 -8.07 -18.98 -15.96
C ILE A 109 -9.04 -17.80 -15.86
N GLU A 110 -9.93 -17.81 -14.87
CA GLU A 110 -10.95 -16.77 -14.59
C GLU A 110 -10.33 -15.42 -14.15
N ARG A 111 -9.52 -14.81 -14.99
CA ARG A 111 -9.03 -13.44 -14.74
C ARG A 111 -9.98 -12.41 -15.33
N LYS A 112 -10.18 -11.30 -14.65
CA LYS A 112 -10.98 -10.17 -15.14
C LYS A 112 -10.35 -9.57 -16.39
N GLN A 113 -11.13 -9.37 -17.45
CA GLN A 113 -10.64 -8.73 -18.68
C GLN A 113 -10.62 -7.21 -18.50
N LEU A 114 -9.50 -6.58 -18.82
CA LEU A 114 -9.37 -5.13 -18.83
C LEU A 114 -9.44 -4.60 -20.28
N GLN A 115 -10.29 -3.59 -20.50
CA GLN A 115 -10.43 -2.96 -21.81
C GLN A 115 -9.20 -2.08 -22.11
N TRP A 116 -8.82 -1.95 -23.39
CA TRP A 116 -7.66 -1.21 -23.84
C TRP A 116 -7.60 0.24 -23.34
N HIS A 117 -8.71 0.95 -23.42
CA HIS A 117 -8.74 2.34 -22.94
C HIS A 117 -8.46 2.44 -21.44
N LYS A 118 -8.95 1.47 -20.66
CA LYS A 118 -8.70 1.45 -19.21
C LYS A 118 -7.25 1.11 -18.88
N LEU A 119 -6.64 0.20 -19.63
CA LEU A 119 -5.22 -0.09 -19.53
C LEU A 119 -4.37 1.15 -19.83
N TYR A 120 -4.72 1.88 -20.91
CA TYR A 120 -4.03 3.11 -21.26
C TYR A 120 -4.11 4.17 -20.11
N GLU A 121 -5.30 4.37 -19.54
CA GLU A 121 -5.49 5.26 -18.39
C GLU A 121 -4.61 4.85 -17.19
N ILE A 122 -4.52 3.55 -16.91
CA ILE A 122 -3.69 3.02 -15.83
C ILE A 122 -2.20 3.29 -16.10
N ILE A 123 -1.72 3.00 -17.30
CA ILE A 123 -0.31 3.23 -17.68
C ILE A 123 0.04 4.71 -17.54
N VAL A 124 -0.81 5.61 -18.04
CA VAL A 124 -0.61 7.05 -17.90
C VAL A 124 -0.65 7.48 -16.43
N GLY A 125 -1.56 6.89 -15.64
CA GLY A 125 -1.64 7.12 -14.20
C GLY A 125 -0.37 6.72 -13.46
N VAL A 126 0.17 5.53 -13.76
CA VAL A 126 1.44 5.04 -13.18
C VAL A 126 2.59 5.98 -13.55
N ALA A 127 2.71 6.38 -14.83
CA ALA A 127 3.74 7.31 -15.26
C ALA A 127 3.66 8.66 -14.51
N ARG A 128 2.47 9.21 -14.32
CA ARG A 128 2.26 10.44 -13.54
C ARG A 128 2.62 10.27 -12.06
N GLY A 129 2.29 9.11 -11.47
CA GLY A 129 2.68 8.79 -10.10
C GLY A 129 4.20 8.74 -9.93
N ILE A 130 4.91 8.10 -10.85
CA ILE A 130 6.38 8.03 -10.84
C ILE A 130 7.00 9.43 -11.04
N ASP A 131 6.49 10.19 -12.00
CA ASP A 131 6.95 11.57 -12.23
C ASP A 131 6.79 12.43 -10.96
N TYR A 132 5.63 12.34 -10.31
CA TYR A 132 5.40 13.04 -9.05
C TYR A 132 6.40 12.66 -7.95
N LEU A 133 6.72 11.37 -7.79
CA LEU A 133 7.71 10.92 -6.79
C LEU A 133 9.10 11.50 -7.08
N CYS A 134 9.47 11.59 -8.36
CA CYS A 134 10.78 12.09 -8.78
C CYS A 134 10.88 13.61 -8.76
N THR A 135 9.83 14.34 -9.10
CA THR A 135 9.88 15.79 -9.37
C THR A 135 8.95 16.61 -8.50
N GLY A 136 7.82 16.06 -8.07
CA GLY A 136 6.76 16.76 -7.34
C GLY A 136 6.92 16.72 -5.81
N CYS A 137 7.72 15.81 -5.28
CA CYS A 137 7.96 15.71 -3.85
C CYS A 137 9.05 16.68 -3.38
N ARG A 138 8.89 17.25 -2.17
CA ARG A 138 9.93 18.10 -1.55
C ARG A 138 11.27 17.37 -1.42
N THR A 139 11.22 16.07 -1.12
CA THR A 139 12.36 15.13 -1.15
C THR A 139 12.06 14.15 -2.27
N GLN A 140 12.98 14.03 -3.23
CA GLN A 140 12.83 13.07 -4.33
C GLN A 140 12.75 11.64 -3.77
N ILE A 141 11.75 10.90 -4.21
CA ILE A 141 11.53 9.51 -3.83
C ILE A 141 11.81 8.64 -5.06
N VAL A 142 12.83 7.82 -4.98
CA VAL A 142 13.16 6.87 -6.06
C VAL A 142 12.55 5.51 -5.74
N HIS A 143 11.68 5.03 -6.62
CA HIS A 143 11.03 3.73 -6.46
C HIS A 143 11.93 2.64 -7.05
N PHE A 144 12.67 1.93 -6.20
CA PHE A 144 13.64 0.91 -6.65
C PHE A 144 13.03 -0.44 -7.03
N ASP A 145 11.71 -0.64 -6.93
CA ASP A 145 11.05 -1.93 -7.14
C ASP A 145 9.83 -1.79 -8.07
N ILE A 146 10.04 -1.16 -9.24
CA ILE A 146 9.01 -1.09 -10.28
C ILE A 146 8.95 -2.45 -10.96
N LYS A 147 7.79 -3.11 -10.90
CA LYS A 147 7.53 -4.40 -11.54
C LYS A 147 6.54 -4.23 -12.67
N PRO A 148 6.69 -5.01 -13.76
CA PRO A 148 5.74 -5.01 -14.87
C PRO A 148 4.39 -5.58 -14.46
#